data_39848e48c5fd985cc2451c7d4b0bb83d
#
_entry.id   39848e48c5fd985cc2451c7d4b0bb83d
#
_cell.length_a   1.000
_cell.length_b   1.000
_cell.length_c   1.000
_cell.angle_alpha   90.00
_cell.angle_beta   90.00
_cell.angle_gamma   90.00
#
_symmetry.space_group_name_H-M   'P 1'
#
loop_
_entity.id
_entity.type
_entity.pdbx_description
1 polymer ?
#
loop_
_entity_poly.entity_id
_entity_poly.type
_entity_poly.pdbx_seq_one_letter_code
_entity_poly.pdbx_strand_id
1 'polypeptide(L)'
;MDALSLGHIDFGCIQKTMKKVAIVQSNYIPWKGYFDMIAAVDEFILYDDMQYTRRDWRNRNQIKTPQGVQWITVPVLVKGKYHQKICETELEDTDWANTHWKALSLNYGRTPFFAEVASWLKPLYLEETFTHLSQLNRRFIEAICAYLGIQTAITNSSDYVLSDGKTERLADLCAQAGGAEYVSGPAAKDYVDEKVFCDRGLKLTWFDYTGYPEYPQLWDEFVHGVTVLDVLFNCGKEAPRFMRYVG
;
A
#
# COMPACT_ATOMS: atom_id res chain seq x y z
N MET A 1 -38.93 -23.00 52.81
CA MET A 1 -38.47 -21.62 52.59
C MET A 1 -37.22 -21.71 51.73
N ASP A 2 -37.43 -21.73 50.40
CA ASP A 2 -36.34 -21.94 49.47
C ASP A 2 -35.87 -20.59 48.97
N ALA A 3 -34.59 -20.31 49.18
CA ALA A 3 -33.93 -19.11 48.67
C ALA A 3 -33.54 -19.32 47.20
N LEU A 4 -34.22 -18.57 46.31
CA LEU A 4 -33.86 -18.49 44.89
C LEU A 4 -32.51 -17.81 44.69
N SER A 5 -31.54 -18.60 44.22
CA SER A 5 -30.24 -18.11 43.74
C SER A 5 -30.44 -17.34 42.41
N LEU A 6 -30.24 -16.02 42.46
CA LEU A 6 -30.14 -15.19 41.28
C LEU A 6 -28.77 -15.42 40.61
N GLY A 7 -28.81 -16.10 39.46
CA GLY A 7 -27.62 -16.29 38.63
C GLY A 7 -27.10 -14.94 38.14
N HIS A 8 -25.82 -14.69 38.41
CA HIS A 8 -25.05 -13.60 37.80
C HIS A 8 -24.95 -13.85 36.27
N ILE A 9 -25.63 -13.00 35.48
CA ILE A 9 -25.38 -12.95 34.05
C ILE A 9 -24.10 -12.12 33.86
N ASP A 10 -23.01 -12.83 33.58
CA ASP A 10 -21.74 -12.21 33.22
C ASP A 10 -21.89 -11.60 31.81
N PHE A 11 -22.12 -10.30 31.73
CA PHE A 11 -22.02 -9.55 30.50
C PHE A 11 -20.54 -9.46 30.14
N GLY A 12 -20.01 -10.50 29.48
CA GLY A 12 -18.72 -10.46 28.82
C GLY A 12 -18.63 -9.21 27.95
N CYS A 13 -17.85 -8.23 28.43
CA CYS A 13 -17.51 -7.03 27.69
C CYS A 13 -16.73 -7.47 26.45
N ILE A 14 -17.43 -7.65 25.32
CA ILE A 14 -16.77 -7.81 24.03
C ILE A 14 -16.03 -6.48 23.80
N GLN A 15 -14.73 -6.48 24.06
CA GLN A 15 -13.85 -5.38 23.66
C GLN A 15 -13.96 -5.28 22.15
N LYS A 16 -14.80 -4.34 21.68
CA LYS A 16 -14.93 -4.01 20.26
C LYS A 16 -13.54 -3.49 19.85
N THR A 17 -12.77 -4.34 19.19
CA THR A 17 -11.48 -3.91 18.63
C THR A 17 -11.75 -2.69 17.75
N MET A 18 -11.08 -1.57 18.04
CA MET A 18 -11.26 -0.32 17.30
C MET A 18 -10.71 -0.51 15.88
N LYS A 19 -11.61 -0.53 14.89
CA LYS A 19 -11.24 -0.69 13.49
C LYS A 19 -10.28 0.43 13.08
N LYS A 20 -9.11 0.04 12.56
CA LYS A 20 -8.10 0.94 12.03
C LYS A 20 -8.25 1.06 10.52
N VAL A 21 -8.18 2.28 10.01
CA VAL A 21 -8.28 2.58 8.59
C VAL A 21 -7.07 3.43 8.18
N ALA A 22 -6.45 3.08 7.05
CA ALA A 22 -5.48 3.94 6.38
C ALA A 22 -6.02 4.36 5.01
N ILE A 23 -5.73 5.59 4.59
CA ILE A 23 -6.19 6.16 3.33
C ILE A 23 -4.98 6.73 2.61
N VAL A 24 -4.54 6.06 1.54
CA VAL A 24 -3.31 6.40 0.84
C VAL A 24 -3.50 6.21 -0.66
N GLN A 25 -2.95 7.11 -1.46
CA GLN A 25 -2.92 6.97 -2.92
C GLN A 25 -2.19 5.69 -3.32
N SER A 26 -2.66 5.01 -4.37
CA SER A 26 -1.96 3.85 -4.90
C SER A 26 -0.59 4.22 -5.47
N ASN A 27 0.38 3.34 -5.29
CA ASN A 27 1.73 3.48 -5.82
C ASN A 27 2.10 2.25 -6.65
N TYR A 28 2.90 2.46 -7.68
CA TYR A 28 3.42 1.36 -8.48
C TYR A 28 4.49 0.59 -7.73
N ILE A 29 4.24 -0.71 -7.46
CA ILE A 29 5.13 -1.62 -6.73
C ILE A 29 5.87 -0.94 -5.56
N PRO A 30 5.14 -0.36 -4.57
CA PRO A 30 5.72 0.49 -3.54
C PRO A 30 6.77 -0.23 -2.68
N TRP A 31 7.50 0.52 -1.88
CA TRP A 31 8.50 -0.02 -0.95
C TRP A 31 7.87 -0.80 0.21
N LYS A 32 8.66 -1.59 0.93
CA LYS A 32 8.16 -2.48 2.00
C LYS A 32 7.34 -1.78 3.08
N GLY A 33 7.66 -0.52 3.44
CA GLY A 33 6.91 0.23 4.45
C GLY A 33 5.47 0.56 4.05
N TYR A 34 5.15 0.64 2.77
CA TYR A 34 3.77 0.79 2.29
C TYR A 34 2.94 -0.47 2.63
N PHE A 35 3.52 -1.65 2.47
CA PHE A 35 2.87 -2.92 2.81
C PHE A 35 2.77 -3.13 4.31
N ASP A 36 3.73 -2.62 5.07
CA ASP A 36 3.64 -2.60 6.54
C ASP A 36 2.48 -1.72 7.02
N MET A 37 2.26 -0.56 6.40
CA MET A 37 1.08 0.24 6.73
C MET A 37 -0.22 -0.49 6.37
N ILE A 38 -0.27 -1.21 5.24
CA ILE A 38 -1.42 -2.06 4.92
C ILE A 38 -1.63 -3.11 6.01
N ALA A 39 -0.59 -3.83 6.42
CA ALA A 39 -0.68 -4.88 7.43
C ALA A 39 -1.06 -4.36 8.83
N ALA A 40 -0.80 -3.08 9.13
CA ALA A 40 -1.07 -2.47 10.43
C ALA A 40 -2.54 -2.04 10.63
N VAL A 41 -3.40 -2.15 9.61
CA VAL A 41 -4.80 -1.68 9.64
C VAL A 41 -5.77 -2.76 9.21
N ASP A 42 -7.03 -2.59 9.57
CA ASP A 42 -8.12 -3.51 9.20
C ASP A 42 -8.65 -3.24 7.78
N GLU A 43 -8.55 -1.98 7.36
CA GLU A 43 -8.93 -1.55 6.01
C GLU A 43 -7.97 -0.50 5.47
N PHE A 44 -7.57 -0.69 4.21
CA PHE A 44 -6.71 0.22 3.48
C PHE A 44 -7.44 0.75 2.25
N ILE A 45 -7.75 2.05 2.24
CA ILE A 45 -8.48 2.72 1.17
C ILE A 45 -7.48 3.30 0.17
N LEU A 46 -7.53 2.84 -1.08
CA LEU A 46 -6.77 3.42 -2.18
C LEU A 46 -7.41 4.76 -2.59
N TYR A 47 -6.71 5.86 -2.31
CA TYR A 47 -7.21 7.23 -2.46
C TYR A 47 -6.90 7.82 -3.83
N ASP A 48 -7.39 7.19 -4.88
CA ASP A 48 -7.05 7.51 -6.27
C ASP A 48 -7.95 8.56 -6.93
N ASP A 49 -8.92 9.11 -6.19
CA ASP A 49 -9.67 10.31 -6.56
C ASP A 49 -8.85 11.62 -6.47
N MET A 50 -7.61 11.51 -6.01
CA MET A 50 -6.67 12.63 -5.96
C MET A 50 -6.03 12.89 -7.32
N GLN A 51 -5.64 14.15 -7.53
CA GLN A 51 -4.94 14.55 -8.76
C GLN A 51 -3.65 13.74 -8.96
N TYR A 52 -3.46 13.24 -10.17
CA TYR A 52 -2.20 12.60 -10.57
C TYR A 52 -1.07 13.63 -10.63
N THR A 53 0.05 13.31 -9.99
CA THR A 53 1.28 14.11 -10.00
C THR A 53 2.37 13.43 -10.82
N ARG A 54 3.03 14.21 -11.70
CA ARG A 54 4.11 13.70 -12.54
C ARG A 54 5.38 13.44 -11.72
N ARG A 55 6.15 12.43 -12.12
CA ARG A 55 7.44 12.08 -11.49
C ARG A 55 7.30 11.72 -10.01
N ASP A 56 6.16 11.17 -9.64
CA ASP A 56 5.85 10.70 -8.30
C ASP A 56 5.73 9.16 -8.29
N TRP A 57 5.65 8.57 -7.12
CA TRP A 57 5.56 7.12 -6.90
C TRP A 57 4.33 6.44 -7.51
N ARG A 58 3.36 7.22 -8.04
CA ARG A 58 2.12 6.71 -8.64
C ARG A 58 2.37 5.76 -9.79
N ASN A 59 3.29 6.11 -10.70
CA ASN A 59 3.56 5.34 -11.91
C ASN A 59 5.01 4.88 -12.04
N ARG A 60 5.84 5.00 -11.01
CA ARG A 60 7.25 4.59 -11.07
C ARG A 60 7.77 4.16 -9.72
N ASN A 61 8.84 3.37 -9.73
CA ASN A 61 9.59 3.04 -8.53
C ASN A 61 11.06 2.78 -8.87
N GLN A 62 11.86 2.57 -7.83
CA GLN A 62 13.28 2.29 -7.95
C GLN A 62 13.55 0.80 -7.76
N ILE A 63 14.41 0.25 -8.61
CA ILE A 63 15.01 -1.07 -8.45
C ILE A 63 16.50 -0.92 -8.20
N LYS A 64 17.11 -1.92 -7.56
CA LYS A 64 18.56 -1.94 -7.36
C LYS A 64 19.25 -2.67 -8.52
N THR A 65 20.36 -2.11 -8.98
CA THR A 65 21.16 -2.64 -10.09
C THR A 65 22.65 -2.59 -9.73
N PRO A 66 23.53 -3.27 -10.50
CA PRO A 66 24.98 -3.15 -10.29
C PRO A 66 25.55 -1.73 -10.40
N GLN A 67 24.80 -0.81 -11.03
CA GLN A 67 25.18 0.60 -11.19
C GLN A 67 24.50 1.54 -10.19
N GLY A 68 23.87 0.99 -9.15
CA GLY A 68 23.08 1.71 -8.17
C GLY A 68 21.56 1.61 -8.45
N VAL A 69 20.79 2.55 -7.92
CA VAL A 69 19.34 2.54 -8.09
C VAL A 69 18.92 3.06 -9.47
N GLN A 70 17.94 2.40 -10.07
CA GLN A 70 17.37 2.77 -11.35
C GLN A 70 15.85 2.93 -11.25
N TRP A 71 15.32 3.99 -11.86
CA TRP A 71 13.88 4.16 -12.01
C TRP A 71 13.32 3.26 -13.10
N ILE A 72 12.22 2.58 -12.79
CA ILE A 72 11.32 1.97 -13.77
C ILE A 72 10.00 2.71 -13.73
N THR A 73 9.49 3.11 -14.90
CA THR A 73 8.34 4.01 -15.01
C THR A 73 7.32 3.43 -15.97
N VAL A 74 6.09 3.28 -15.51
CA VAL A 74 4.94 2.95 -16.34
C VAL A 74 4.55 4.21 -17.12
N PRO A 75 4.56 4.20 -18.45
CA PRO A 75 4.18 5.35 -19.24
C PRO A 75 2.67 5.59 -19.16
N VAL A 76 2.28 6.87 -19.02
CA VAL A 76 0.89 7.28 -18.85
C VAL A 76 0.54 8.49 -19.69
N LEU A 77 -0.71 8.58 -20.15
CA LEU A 77 -1.21 9.68 -20.96
C LEU A 77 -1.42 10.94 -20.10
N VAL A 78 -0.56 11.94 -20.32
CA VAL A 78 -0.58 13.19 -19.53
C VAL A 78 -0.74 14.46 -20.36
N LYS A 79 -0.62 14.36 -21.70
CA LYS A 79 -0.70 15.53 -22.58
C LYS A 79 -2.14 16.08 -22.57
N GLY A 80 -2.29 17.35 -22.18
CA GLY A 80 -3.60 18.00 -22.08
C GLY A 80 -4.46 17.59 -20.87
N LYS A 81 -3.99 16.65 -20.02
CA LYS A 81 -4.74 16.07 -18.89
C LYS A 81 -4.18 16.51 -17.53
N TYR A 82 -3.93 17.81 -17.33
CA TYR A 82 -3.25 18.31 -16.12
C TYR A 82 -4.02 18.01 -14.83
N HIS A 83 -5.35 18.08 -14.86
CA HIS A 83 -6.21 17.91 -13.67
C HIS A 83 -6.76 16.49 -13.50
N GLN A 84 -6.31 15.51 -14.34
CA GLN A 84 -6.79 14.14 -14.22
C GLN A 84 -6.49 13.55 -12.84
N LYS A 85 -7.40 12.74 -12.33
CA LYS A 85 -7.22 11.96 -11.12
C LYS A 85 -6.34 10.73 -11.40
N ILE A 86 -5.81 10.10 -10.35
CA ILE A 86 -5.04 8.85 -10.49
C ILE A 86 -5.92 7.76 -11.14
N CYS A 87 -7.19 7.64 -10.70
CA CYS A 87 -8.13 6.68 -11.27
C CYS A 87 -8.53 6.94 -12.73
N GLU A 88 -8.34 8.16 -13.22
CA GLU A 88 -8.60 8.56 -14.60
C GLU A 88 -7.35 8.47 -15.49
N THR A 89 -6.20 8.16 -14.89
CA THR A 89 -4.91 8.14 -15.60
C THR A 89 -4.79 6.87 -16.42
N GLU A 90 -4.85 7.01 -17.74
CA GLU A 90 -4.70 5.93 -18.71
C GLU A 90 -3.22 5.60 -18.95
N LEU A 91 -2.93 4.34 -19.19
CA LEU A 91 -1.62 3.87 -19.61
C LEU A 91 -1.38 4.18 -21.08
N GLU A 92 -0.13 4.44 -21.46
CA GLU A 92 0.25 4.49 -22.87
C GLU A 92 0.39 3.06 -23.41
N ASP A 93 -0.09 2.85 -24.63
CA ASP A 93 0.08 1.57 -25.36
C ASP A 93 1.53 1.44 -25.85
N THR A 94 2.37 0.90 -24.98
CA THR A 94 3.80 0.67 -25.20
C THR A 94 4.22 -0.68 -24.64
N ASP A 95 5.42 -1.15 -25.01
CA ASP A 95 5.99 -2.41 -24.51
C ASP A 95 6.63 -2.27 -23.10
N TRP A 96 6.04 -1.41 -22.24
CA TRP A 96 6.58 -1.13 -20.91
C TRP A 96 6.65 -2.38 -20.02
N ALA A 97 5.66 -3.25 -20.12
CA ALA A 97 5.57 -4.46 -19.28
C ALA A 97 6.73 -5.42 -19.56
N ASN A 98 7.02 -5.71 -20.83
CA ASN A 98 8.19 -6.49 -21.23
C ASN A 98 9.50 -5.80 -20.83
N THR A 99 9.57 -4.48 -20.97
CA THR A 99 10.76 -3.70 -20.57
C THR A 99 11.02 -3.82 -19.07
N HIS A 100 9.98 -3.67 -18.24
CA HIS A 100 10.09 -3.82 -16.79
C HIS A 100 10.44 -5.25 -16.39
N TRP A 101 9.77 -6.25 -16.99
CA TRP A 101 10.08 -7.64 -16.70
C TRP A 101 11.53 -8.01 -17.07
N LYS A 102 12.04 -7.54 -18.21
CA LYS A 102 13.45 -7.71 -18.61
C LYS A 102 14.39 -7.06 -17.59
N ALA A 103 14.09 -5.83 -17.14
CA ALA A 103 14.89 -5.13 -16.15
C ALA A 103 14.92 -5.88 -14.81
N LEU A 104 13.77 -6.37 -14.32
CA LEU A 104 13.69 -7.17 -13.11
C LEU A 104 14.46 -8.49 -13.25
N SER A 105 14.28 -9.21 -14.37
CA SER A 105 14.97 -10.46 -14.63
C SER A 105 16.50 -10.30 -14.71
N LEU A 106 16.96 -9.22 -15.34
CA LEU A 106 18.40 -8.92 -15.46
C LEU A 106 19.02 -8.64 -14.09
N ASN A 107 18.35 -7.84 -13.26
CA ASN A 107 18.93 -7.34 -12.01
C ASN A 107 18.69 -8.28 -10.82
N TYR A 108 17.63 -9.08 -10.83
CA TYR A 108 17.28 -9.97 -9.72
C TYR A 108 17.33 -11.46 -10.06
N GLY A 109 17.62 -11.85 -11.31
CA GLY A 109 17.63 -13.25 -11.75
C GLY A 109 18.64 -14.16 -11.02
N ARG A 110 19.58 -13.58 -10.26
CA ARG A 110 20.57 -14.30 -9.44
C ARG A 110 20.17 -14.38 -7.95
N THR A 111 19.06 -13.75 -7.54
CA THR A 111 18.60 -13.81 -6.14
C THR A 111 18.08 -15.19 -5.80
N PRO A 112 18.17 -15.60 -4.52
CA PRO A 112 17.75 -16.94 -4.10
C PRO A 112 16.28 -17.27 -4.40
N PHE A 113 15.39 -16.27 -4.36
CA PHE A 113 13.95 -16.46 -4.50
C PHE A 113 13.37 -15.93 -5.81
N PHE A 114 14.23 -15.62 -6.80
CA PHE A 114 13.76 -15.09 -8.08
C PHE A 114 12.73 -16.01 -8.73
N ALA A 115 13.00 -17.32 -8.83
CA ALA A 115 12.11 -18.27 -9.50
C ALA A 115 10.73 -18.36 -8.80
N GLU A 116 10.71 -18.34 -7.47
CA GLU A 116 9.48 -18.38 -6.67
C GLU A 116 8.65 -17.11 -6.92
N VAL A 117 9.25 -15.93 -6.78
CA VAL A 117 8.55 -14.65 -6.98
C VAL A 117 8.14 -14.48 -8.44
N ALA A 118 8.99 -14.87 -9.39
CA ALA A 118 8.69 -14.80 -10.82
C ALA A 118 7.48 -15.67 -11.21
N SER A 119 7.22 -16.76 -10.51
CA SER A 119 6.12 -17.67 -10.84
C SER A 119 4.73 -16.99 -10.81
N TRP A 120 4.53 -16.02 -9.93
CA TRP A 120 3.28 -15.27 -9.82
C TRP A 120 3.39 -13.84 -10.37
N LEU A 121 4.57 -13.23 -10.32
CA LEU A 121 4.77 -11.84 -10.74
C LEU A 121 4.85 -11.69 -12.27
N LYS A 122 5.52 -12.65 -12.96
CA LYS A 122 5.65 -12.61 -14.42
C LYS A 122 4.31 -12.59 -15.16
N PRO A 123 3.31 -13.43 -14.81
CA PRO A 123 1.97 -13.34 -15.41
C PRO A 123 1.31 -11.97 -15.26
N LEU A 124 1.47 -11.28 -14.13
CA LEU A 124 0.94 -9.92 -13.94
C LEU A 124 1.52 -8.91 -14.95
N TYR A 125 2.79 -9.08 -15.32
CA TYR A 125 3.43 -8.23 -16.32
C TYR A 125 3.07 -8.61 -17.75
N LEU A 126 3.03 -9.90 -18.07
CA LEU A 126 3.05 -10.37 -19.46
C LEU A 126 1.74 -10.98 -19.97
N GLU A 127 0.82 -11.34 -19.07
CA GLU A 127 -0.43 -12.02 -19.44
C GLU A 127 -1.67 -11.18 -19.07
N GLU A 128 -1.56 -10.27 -18.07
CA GLU A 128 -2.63 -9.34 -17.73
C GLU A 128 -2.49 -8.02 -18.51
N THR A 129 -3.62 -7.41 -18.85
CA THR A 129 -3.68 -6.11 -19.53
C THR A 129 -4.39 -5.09 -18.66
N PHE A 130 -3.85 -3.87 -18.63
CA PHE A 130 -4.40 -2.78 -17.84
C PHE A 130 -4.59 -1.55 -18.71
N THR A 131 -5.69 -0.86 -18.54
CA THR A 131 -5.98 0.39 -19.25
C THR A 131 -5.71 1.62 -18.38
N HIS A 132 -5.85 1.50 -17.05
CA HIS A 132 -5.70 2.59 -16.10
C HIS A 132 -4.66 2.29 -15.02
N LEU A 133 -3.97 3.34 -14.58
CA LEU A 133 -2.91 3.26 -13.58
C LEU A 133 -3.40 2.71 -12.24
N SER A 134 -4.57 3.14 -11.77
CA SER A 134 -5.15 2.66 -10.50
C SER A 134 -5.47 1.16 -10.53
N GLN A 135 -5.95 0.63 -11.66
CA GLN A 135 -6.21 -0.79 -11.83
C GLN A 135 -4.90 -1.61 -11.75
N LEU A 136 -3.88 -1.15 -12.46
CA LEU A 136 -2.54 -1.74 -12.41
C LEU A 136 -2.00 -1.76 -10.98
N ASN A 137 -1.97 -0.59 -10.33
CA ASN A 137 -1.42 -0.46 -8.98
C ASN A 137 -2.16 -1.35 -7.97
N ARG A 138 -3.49 -1.30 -7.98
CA ARG A 138 -4.32 -2.14 -7.11
C ARG A 138 -4.01 -3.62 -7.29
N ARG A 139 -3.98 -4.09 -8.54
CA ARG A 139 -3.73 -5.51 -8.84
C ARG A 139 -2.36 -5.99 -8.35
N PHE A 140 -1.32 -5.15 -8.52
CA PHE A 140 0.02 -5.47 -8.02
C PHE A 140 0.07 -5.43 -6.49
N ILE A 141 -0.56 -4.44 -5.85
CA ILE A 141 -0.65 -4.36 -4.39
C ILE A 141 -1.34 -5.60 -3.83
N GLU A 142 -2.50 -6.01 -4.37
CA GLU A 142 -3.24 -7.19 -3.93
C GLU A 142 -2.42 -8.49 -4.09
N ALA A 143 -1.70 -8.65 -5.20
CA ALA A 143 -0.85 -9.81 -5.43
C ALA A 143 0.32 -9.89 -4.45
N ILE A 144 0.94 -8.75 -4.15
CA ILE A 144 2.02 -8.67 -3.17
C ILE A 144 1.49 -8.94 -1.76
N CYS A 145 0.33 -8.37 -1.40
CA CYS A 145 -0.35 -8.66 -0.12
C CYS A 145 -0.64 -10.15 0.03
N ALA A 146 -1.17 -10.79 -1.01
CA ALA A 146 -1.43 -12.23 -1.01
C ALA A 146 -0.14 -13.05 -0.82
N TYR A 147 0.96 -12.67 -1.47
CA TYR A 147 2.25 -13.32 -1.29
C TYR A 147 2.79 -13.15 0.13
N LEU A 148 2.65 -11.96 0.72
CA LEU A 148 3.08 -11.64 2.09
C LEU A 148 2.14 -12.18 3.18
N GLY A 149 0.95 -12.69 2.83
CA GLY A 149 -0.05 -13.17 3.79
C GLY A 149 -0.85 -12.07 4.47
N ILE A 150 -0.84 -10.85 3.93
CA ILE A 150 -1.59 -9.70 4.46
C ILE A 150 -3.08 -9.89 4.15
N GLN A 151 -3.93 -9.82 5.19
CA GLN A 151 -5.37 -10.05 5.12
C GLN A 151 -6.21 -8.77 5.17
N THR A 152 -5.59 -7.61 5.20
CA THR A 152 -6.25 -6.30 5.27
C THR A 152 -7.21 -6.11 4.09
N ALA A 153 -8.42 -5.63 4.35
CA ALA A 153 -9.38 -5.28 3.31
C ALA A 153 -8.86 -4.09 2.49
N ILE A 154 -8.80 -4.24 1.16
CA ILE A 154 -8.38 -3.17 0.24
C ILE A 154 -9.60 -2.68 -0.51
N THR A 155 -9.97 -1.40 -0.30
CA THR A 155 -11.10 -0.73 -0.94
C THR A 155 -10.63 0.49 -1.74
N ASN A 156 -11.51 1.11 -2.52
CA ASN A 156 -11.21 2.35 -3.23
C ASN A 156 -11.95 3.52 -2.59
N SER A 157 -11.41 4.72 -2.68
CA SER A 157 -12.14 5.93 -2.26
C SER A 157 -13.45 6.14 -3.02
N SER A 158 -13.56 5.65 -4.26
CA SER A 158 -14.78 5.66 -5.06
C SER A 158 -15.92 4.77 -4.50
N ASP A 159 -15.63 3.87 -3.58
CA ASP A 159 -16.63 3.02 -2.92
C ASP A 159 -17.39 3.79 -1.82
N TYR A 160 -17.00 5.04 -1.55
CA TYR A 160 -17.52 5.93 -0.51
C TYR A 160 -18.00 7.26 -1.08
N VAL A 161 -18.75 8.01 -0.28
CA VAL A 161 -19.13 9.38 -0.62
C VAL A 161 -17.98 10.33 -0.29
N LEU A 162 -17.49 11.05 -1.29
CA LEU A 162 -16.38 11.99 -1.12
C LEU A 162 -16.93 13.38 -0.76
N SER A 163 -16.62 13.85 0.44
CA SER A 163 -16.91 15.22 0.88
C SER A 163 -15.85 16.21 0.39
N ASP A 164 -16.17 17.51 0.50
CA ASP A 164 -15.22 18.59 0.27
C ASP A 164 -14.26 18.75 1.47
N GLY A 165 -13.17 19.49 1.25
CA GLY A 165 -12.10 19.67 2.23
C GLY A 165 -11.04 18.58 2.20
N LYS A 166 -9.83 18.90 2.64
CA LYS A 166 -8.70 17.95 2.62
C LYS A 166 -8.74 17.01 3.82
N THR A 167 -8.84 17.58 5.02
CA THR A 167 -8.88 16.81 6.27
C THR A 167 -10.26 16.19 6.49
N GLU A 168 -11.33 16.96 6.22
CA GLU A 168 -12.72 16.54 6.37
C GLU A 168 -12.99 15.27 5.57
N ARG A 169 -12.55 15.22 4.32
CA ARG A 169 -12.69 14.05 3.45
C ARG A 169 -12.02 12.80 4.01
N LEU A 170 -10.81 12.93 4.57
CA LEU A 170 -10.11 11.79 5.19
C LEU A 170 -10.86 11.29 6.43
N ALA A 171 -11.32 12.20 7.27
CA ALA A 171 -12.09 11.86 8.46
C ALA A 171 -13.44 11.22 8.10
N ASP A 172 -14.13 11.74 7.07
CA ASP A 172 -15.41 11.20 6.61
C ASP A 172 -15.26 9.82 5.97
N LEU A 173 -14.20 9.59 5.16
CA LEU A 173 -13.86 8.26 4.62
C LEU A 173 -13.62 7.26 5.74
N CYS A 174 -12.81 7.63 6.75
CA CYS A 174 -12.55 6.77 7.90
C CYS A 174 -13.85 6.42 8.64
N ALA A 175 -14.73 7.41 8.87
CA ALA A 175 -16.02 7.20 9.53
C ALA A 175 -16.95 6.30 8.70
N GLN A 176 -17.07 6.52 7.38
CA GLN A 176 -17.89 5.71 6.48
C GLN A 176 -17.42 4.26 6.41
N ALA A 177 -16.10 4.02 6.48
CA ALA A 177 -15.53 2.68 6.59
C ALA A 177 -15.80 2.03 7.96
N GLY A 178 -16.46 2.70 8.89
CA GLY A 178 -16.69 2.23 10.26
C GLY A 178 -15.41 2.23 11.11
N GLY A 179 -14.39 3.00 10.72
CA GLY A 179 -13.15 3.17 11.44
C GLY A 179 -13.33 3.94 12.75
N ALA A 180 -12.55 3.61 13.75
CA ALA A 180 -12.41 4.36 15.00
C ALA A 180 -11.02 5.02 15.10
N GLU A 181 -10.07 4.54 14.32
CA GLU A 181 -8.70 5.05 14.27
C GLU A 181 -8.27 5.25 12.81
N TYR A 182 -7.84 6.46 12.46
CA TYR A 182 -7.21 6.78 11.20
C TYR A 182 -5.70 6.72 11.34
N VAL A 183 -5.05 5.86 10.56
CA VAL A 183 -3.58 5.71 10.52
C VAL A 183 -3.05 6.45 9.30
N SER A 184 -2.24 7.47 9.51
CA SER A 184 -1.71 8.34 8.46
C SER A 184 -0.19 8.32 8.38
N GLY A 185 0.36 8.47 7.19
CA GLY A 185 1.80 8.65 7.02
C GLY A 185 2.29 10.00 7.55
N PRO A 186 3.57 10.12 7.96
CA PRO A 186 4.10 11.34 8.59
C PRO A 186 4.08 12.58 7.69
N ALA A 187 4.10 12.41 6.36
CA ALA A 187 4.02 13.52 5.41
C ALA A 187 2.68 14.30 5.48
N ALA A 188 1.64 13.70 6.04
CA ALA A 188 0.35 14.36 6.19
C ALA A 188 0.29 15.32 7.40
N LYS A 189 1.29 15.31 8.29
CA LYS A 189 1.38 16.23 9.45
C LYS A 189 1.33 17.70 9.06
N ASP A 190 1.82 18.03 7.87
CA ASP A 190 1.91 19.40 7.42
C ASP A 190 0.56 20.02 7.02
N TYR A 191 -0.49 19.18 6.80
CA TYR A 191 -1.77 19.67 6.28
C TYR A 191 -3.01 19.07 6.96
N VAL A 192 -2.86 18.04 7.77
CA VAL A 192 -3.99 17.41 8.49
C VAL A 192 -4.27 18.17 9.78
N ASP A 193 -5.51 18.61 9.97
CA ASP A 193 -6.01 19.18 11.22
C ASP A 193 -6.53 18.04 12.13
N GLU A 194 -5.79 17.75 13.19
CA GLU A 194 -6.14 16.70 14.17
C GLU A 194 -7.49 16.96 14.86
N LYS A 195 -7.88 18.25 15.01
CA LYS A 195 -9.15 18.63 15.64
C LYS A 195 -10.34 18.10 14.86
N VAL A 196 -10.27 18.04 13.54
CA VAL A 196 -11.35 17.51 12.68
C VAL A 196 -11.65 16.04 12.99
N PHE A 197 -10.62 15.24 13.25
CA PHE A 197 -10.78 13.84 13.67
C PHE A 197 -11.35 13.74 15.09
N CYS A 198 -10.81 14.52 16.02
CA CYS A 198 -11.30 14.56 17.41
C CYS A 198 -12.78 14.93 17.49
N ASP A 199 -13.22 15.96 16.75
CA ASP A 199 -14.60 16.43 16.71
C ASP A 199 -15.58 15.35 16.15
N ARG A 200 -15.06 14.38 15.37
CA ARG A 200 -15.78 13.21 14.86
C ARG A 200 -15.65 11.95 15.73
N GLY A 201 -14.98 12.06 16.86
CA GLY A 201 -14.71 10.91 17.75
C GLY A 201 -13.73 9.88 17.15
N LEU A 202 -12.91 10.29 16.19
CA LEU A 202 -11.90 9.46 15.56
C LEU A 202 -10.53 9.71 16.19
N LYS A 203 -9.78 8.64 16.43
CA LYS A 203 -8.37 8.75 16.83
C LYS A 203 -7.51 8.91 15.57
N LEU A 204 -6.57 9.87 15.58
CA LEU A 204 -5.52 10.00 14.57
C LEU A 204 -4.21 9.41 15.11
N THR A 205 -3.59 8.54 14.34
CA THR A 205 -2.29 7.94 14.65
C THR A 205 -1.33 8.11 13.48
N TRP A 206 -0.10 8.53 13.80
CA TRP A 206 0.96 8.69 12.80
C TRP A 206 1.75 7.39 12.67
N PHE A 207 1.81 6.85 11.45
CA PHE A 207 2.58 5.66 11.16
C PHE A 207 4.08 5.96 11.21
N ASP A 208 4.83 5.12 11.92
CA ASP A 208 6.27 5.25 12.07
C ASP A 208 7.01 4.34 11.08
N TYR A 209 7.75 4.96 10.17
CA TYR A 209 8.57 4.28 9.16
C TYR A 209 10.04 4.10 9.58
N THR A 210 10.39 4.30 10.85
CA THR A 210 11.77 4.13 11.32
C THR A 210 12.06 2.70 11.77
N GLY A 211 13.34 2.36 11.88
CA GLY A 211 13.79 1.11 12.51
C GLY A 211 13.62 -0.15 11.66
N TYR A 212 13.46 -0.04 10.34
CA TYR A 212 13.45 -1.22 9.46
C TYR A 212 14.83 -1.89 9.44
N PRO A 213 14.92 -3.21 9.68
CA PRO A 213 16.18 -3.91 9.56
C PRO A 213 16.64 -4.00 8.11
N GLU A 214 17.95 -4.08 7.94
CA GLU A 214 18.56 -4.42 6.66
C GLU A 214 18.39 -5.92 6.39
N TYR A 215 18.39 -6.29 5.10
CA TYR A 215 18.32 -7.67 4.64
C TYR A 215 19.45 -7.94 3.62
N PRO A 216 19.78 -9.19 3.36
CA PRO A 216 20.72 -9.53 2.31
C PRO A 216 20.24 -9.01 0.95
N GLN A 217 20.80 -7.88 0.50
CA GLN A 217 20.43 -7.22 -0.74
C GLN A 217 21.53 -7.42 -1.77
N LEU A 218 21.19 -7.74 -3.02
CA LEU A 218 22.19 -7.76 -4.09
C LEU A 218 22.75 -6.37 -4.36
N TRP A 219 23.95 -6.32 -4.87
CA TRP A 219 24.68 -5.13 -5.31
C TRP A 219 25.01 -4.19 -4.14
N ASP A 220 26.22 -4.07 -3.80
CA ASP A 220 26.87 -3.20 -2.78
C ASP A 220 25.92 -2.45 -1.80
N GLU A 221 26.23 -1.30 -1.30
CA GLU A 221 25.57 -0.58 -0.22
C GLU A 221 24.04 -0.72 -0.14
N PHE A 222 23.51 -1.06 1.05
CA PHE A 222 22.09 -1.29 1.30
C PHE A 222 21.26 -0.04 1.03
N VAL A 223 20.11 -0.19 0.33
CA VAL A 223 19.16 0.90 0.03
C VAL A 223 17.76 0.51 0.50
N HIS A 224 17.23 1.22 1.50
CA HIS A 224 15.86 1.02 1.99
C HIS A 224 14.77 1.42 0.99
N GLY A 225 15.00 2.50 0.23
CA GLY A 225 14.00 3.18 -0.60
C GLY A 225 13.72 2.56 -1.97
N VAL A 226 13.90 1.25 -2.12
CA VAL A 226 13.58 0.52 -3.36
C VAL A 226 12.23 -0.19 -3.26
N THR A 227 11.71 -0.64 -4.40
CA THR A 227 10.47 -1.44 -4.44
C THR A 227 10.51 -2.63 -3.47
N VAL A 228 9.35 -3.02 -2.94
CA VAL A 228 9.20 -4.23 -2.13
C VAL A 228 9.67 -5.49 -2.85
N LEU A 229 9.62 -5.51 -4.19
CA LEU A 229 10.11 -6.66 -4.98
C LEU A 229 11.57 -6.99 -4.68
N ASP A 230 12.36 -6.00 -4.27
CA ASP A 230 13.76 -6.20 -3.89
C ASP A 230 13.87 -7.15 -2.68
N VAL A 231 13.16 -6.88 -1.58
CA VAL A 231 13.18 -7.78 -0.42
C VAL A 231 12.54 -9.14 -0.74
N LEU A 232 11.51 -9.18 -1.61
CA LEU A 232 10.88 -10.43 -2.00
C LEU A 232 11.84 -11.32 -2.81
N PHE A 233 12.55 -10.77 -3.77
CA PHE A 233 13.53 -11.53 -4.56
C PHE A 233 14.72 -12.01 -3.72
N ASN A 234 15.17 -11.21 -2.75
CA ASN A 234 16.31 -11.56 -1.90
C ASN A 234 15.94 -12.50 -0.74
N CYS A 235 14.73 -12.40 -0.17
CA CYS A 235 14.35 -13.06 1.07
C CYS A 235 13.13 -13.98 0.96
N GLY A 236 12.37 -13.94 -0.13
CA GLY A 236 11.20 -14.80 -0.35
C GLY A 236 10.19 -14.70 0.78
N LYS A 237 9.73 -15.85 1.28
CA LYS A 237 8.78 -15.96 2.42
C LYS A 237 9.36 -15.46 3.75
N GLU A 238 10.66 -15.24 3.85
CA GLU A 238 11.29 -14.63 5.03
C GLU A 238 11.24 -13.08 5.00
N ALA A 239 10.73 -12.47 3.92
CA ALA A 239 10.61 -11.02 3.80
C ALA A 239 9.89 -10.35 5.01
N PRO A 240 8.86 -10.94 5.65
CA PRO A 240 8.23 -10.39 6.85
C PRO A 240 9.21 -10.10 7.99
N ARG A 241 10.30 -10.86 8.13
CA ARG A 241 11.33 -10.60 9.17
C ARG A 241 12.01 -9.23 9.04
N PHE A 242 11.92 -8.62 7.87
CA PHE A 242 12.49 -7.31 7.56
C PHE A 242 11.41 -6.22 7.45
N MET A 243 10.22 -6.55 7.96
CA MET A 243 9.05 -5.71 8.07
C MET A 243 8.63 -5.63 9.55
N ARG A 244 7.65 -4.80 9.90
CA ARG A 244 7.30 -4.56 11.31
C ARG A 244 5.91 -5.05 11.69
N TYR A 245 5.01 -5.13 10.71
CA TYR A 245 3.59 -5.46 10.92
C TYR A 245 3.13 -6.64 10.08
N VAL A 246 3.96 -7.12 9.16
CA VAL A 246 3.69 -8.32 8.36
C VAL A 246 4.22 -9.53 9.11
N GLY A 247 3.35 -10.51 9.46
CA GLY A 247 3.74 -11.74 10.15
C GLY A 247 2.68 -12.24 11.09
#